data_2e7e789b827e30042d83eb401a4de53c
#
_entry.id   2e7e789b827e30042d83eb401a4de53c
#
_cell.length_a   1.000
_cell.length_b   1.000
_cell.length_c   1.000
_cell.angle_alpha   90.00
_cell.angle_beta   90.00
_cell.angle_gamma   90.00
#
_symmetry.space_group_name_H-M   'P 1'
#
loop_
_entity.id
_entity.type
_entity.pdbx_description
1 polymer ?
#
loop_
_entity_poly.entity_id
_entity_poly.type
_entity_poly.pdbx_seq_one_letter_code
_entity_poly.pdbx_strand_id
1 'polypeptide(L)'
;SITVVPTPSSLNFVGKATWEALSGRPVNTQVWENVHTVPHIALAEAAHFFLIAPATADLIARLAAGRADDLLTNLVLASDVPKMLVPAMHPSMWLDPATVSNVATLRSRGFIVMEPEVGRLTGNDIGPGRFPEVPAIIEKFDALTGNIQDLKGKRVLVTAGGTREAIDPVRFIGNKSSGKQGIAI
;
A
#
# COMPACT_ATOMS: atom_id res chain seq x y z
N SER A 1 -9.39 -3.72 7.20
CA SER A 1 -8.94 -5.09 6.92
C SER A 1 -8.28 -5.15 5.53
N ILE A 2 -7.31 -6.08 5.33
CA ILE A 2 -6.57 -6.24 4.08
C ILE A 2 -6.95 -7.57 3.43
N THR A 3 -7.21 -7.54 2.12
CA THR A 3 -7.37 -8.73 1.28
C THR A 3 -6.24 -8.76 0.27
N VAL A 4 -5.49 -9.85 0.22
CA VAL A 4 -4.35 -10.00 -0.69
C VAL A 4 -4.80 -10.71 -1.96
N VAL A 5 -4.43 -10.15 -3.11
CA VAL A 5 -4.71 -10.71 -4.45
C VAL A 5 -3.39 -10.80 -5.21
N PRO A 6 -2.67 -11.92 -5.12
CA PRO A 6 -1.42 -12.10 -5.82
C PRO A 6 -1.65 -12.32 -7.32
N THR A 7 -0.77 -11.75 -8.14
CA THR A 7 -0.73 -12.11 -9.56
C THR A 7 -0.14 -13.51 -9.74
N PRO A 8 -0.45 -14.22 -10.84
CA PRO A 8 0.17 -15.52 -11.12
C PRO A 8 1.71 -15.47 -11.05
N SER A 9 2.31 -14.40 -11.56
CA SER A 9 3.76 -14.20 -11.54
C SER A 9 4.32 -14.02 -10.13
N SER A 10 3.59 -13.35 -9.22
CA SER A 10 4.04 -13.13 -7.84
C SER A 10 4.11 -14.42 -7.03
N LEU A 11 3.32 -15.42 -7.39
CA LEU A 11 3.31 -16.72 -6.72
C LEU A 11 4.61 -17.52 -6.95
N ASN A 12 5.42 -17.16 -7.96
CA ASN A 12 6.74 -17.74 -8.14
C ASN A 12 7.76 -17.27 -7.07
N PHE A 13 7.48 -16.14 -6.41
CA PHE A 13 8.34 -15.56 -5.37
C PHE A 13 7.81 -15.80 -3.96
N VAL A 14 6.48 -15.66 -3.80
CA VAL A 14 5.84 -15.83 -2.48
C VAL A 14 4.59 -16.69 -2.66
N GLY A 15 4.61 -17.86 -2.06
CA GLY A 15 3.52 -18.83 -2.17
C GLY A 15 2.22 -18.36 -1.49
N LYS A 16 1.09 -18.91 -1.93
CA LYS A 16 -0.25 -18.63 -1.40
C LYS A 16 -0.32 -18.75 0.12
N ALA A 17 0.25 -19.82 0.70
CA ALA A 17 0.24 -20.06 2.13
C ALA A 17 0.90 -18.95 2.96
N THR A 18 1.95 -18.31 2.42
CA THR A 18 2.60 -17.17 3.08
C THR A 18 1.67 -15.97 3.15
N TRP A 19 0.98 -15.68 2.04
CA TRP A 19 0.01 -14.58 2.00
C TRP A 19 -1.17 -14.81 2.94
N GLU A 20 -1.67 -16.06 3.03
CA GLU A 20 -2.74 -16.43 3.96
C GLU A 20 -2.29 -16.29 5.42
N ALA A 21 -1.08 -16.72 5.73
CA ALA A 21 -0.51 -16.59 7.08
C ALA A 21 -0.34 -15.11 7.50
N LEU A 22 0.14 -14.26 6.58
CA LEU A 22 0.38 -12.84 6.86
C LEU A 22 -0.92 -12.01 6.93
N SER A 23 -1.91 -12.33 6.08
CA SER A 23 -3.18 -11.58 6.03
C SER A 23 -4.21 -12.08 7.03
N GLY A 24 -4.04 -13.31 7.54
CA GLY A 24 -5.04 -14.00 8.34
C GLY A 24 -6.33 -14.35 7.58
N ARG A 25 -6.27 -14.39 6.25
CA ARG A 25 -7.43 -14.58 5.37
C ARG A 25 -7.11 -15.52 4.21
N PRO A 26 -8.12 -16.25 3.68
CA PRO A 26 -7.97 -16.99 2.44
C PRO A 26 -7.55 -16.06 1.28
N VAL A 27 -6.65 -16.55 0.44
CA VAL A 27 -6.13 -15.82 -0.72
C VAL A 27 -6.66 -16.47 -2.01
N ASN A 28 -7.41 -15.71 -2.79
CA ASN A 28 -7.86 -16.11 -4.11
C ASN A 28 -6.77 -15.80 -5.15
N THR A 29 -6.46 -16.79 -5.98
CA THR A 29 -5.39 -16.68 -6.98
C THR A 29 -5.93 -16.72 -8.43
N GLN A 30 -7.15 -17.17 -8.60
CA GLN A 30 -7.78 -17.34 -9.92
C GLN A 30 -9.18 -16.73 -9.96
N VAL A 31 -9.57 -16.27 -11.15
CA VAL A 31 -10.92 -15.74 -11.42
C VAL A 31 -11.99 -16.83 -11.24
N TRP A 32 -11.64 -18.08 -11.53
CA TRP A 32 -12.56 -19.20 -11.60
C TRP A 32 -12.68 -19.99 -10.29
N GLU A 33 -12.02 -19.57 -9.21
CA GLU A 33 -12.24 -20.14 -7.88
C GLU A 33 -13.61 -19.69 -7.36
N ASN A 34 -14.47 -20.64 -6.94
CA ASN A 34 -15.82 -20.39 -6.40
C ASN A 34 -16.74 -19.60 -7.35
N VAL A 35 -16.80 -19.99 -8.62
CA VAL A 35 -17.56 -19.30 -9.69
C VAL A 35 -19.02 -18.99 -9.34
N HIS A 36 -19.65 -19.80 -8.51
CA HIS A 36 -21.04 -19.61 -8.07
C HIS A 36 -21.27 -18.36 -7.22
N THR A 37 -20.22 -17.76 -6.64
CA THR A 37 -20.30 -16.54 -5.83
C THR A 37 -19.81 -15.29 -6.56
N VAL A 38 -19.38 -15.42 -7.84
CA VAL A 38 -18.75 -14.33 -8.63
C VAL A 38 -17.73 -13.55 -7.79
N PRO A 39 -16.66 -14.21 -7.28
CA PRO A 39 -15.82 -13.66 -6.22
C PRO A 39 -15.16 -12.35 -6.61
N HIS A 40 -14.85 -12.13 -7.90
CA HIS A 40 -14.24 -10.90 -8.38
C HIS A 40 -15.17 -9.68 -8.23
N ILE A 41 -16.48 -9.84 -8.44
CA ILE A 41 -17.44 -8.75 -8.24
C ILE A 41 -17.60 -8.45 -6.74
N ALA A 42 -17.83 -9.47 -5.91
CA ALA A 42 -17.97 -9.30 -4.46
C ALA A 42 -16.71 -8.68 -3.82
N LEU A 43 -15.51 -9.07 -4.28
CA LEU A 43 -14.25 -8.48 -3.81
C LEU A 43 -14.09 -7.03 -4.30
N ALA A 44 -14.49 -6.72 -5.53
CA ALA A 44 -14.43 -5.36 -6.06
C ALA A 44 -15.38 -4.42 -5.30
N GLU A 45 -16.62 -4.87 -5.02
CA GLU A 45 -17.62 -4.11 -4.26
C GLU A 45 -17.23 -3.92 -2.80
N ALA A 46 -16.56 -4.90 -2.18
CA ALA A 46 -16.07 -4.81 -0.80
C ALA A 46 -14.80 -3.97 -0.66
N ALA A 47 -14.13 -3.62 -1.74
CA ALA A 47 -12.91 -2.85 -1.72
C ALA A 47 -13.22 -1.35 -1.48
N HIS A 48 -12.36 -0.69 -0.72
CA HIS A 48 -12.39 0.77 -0.52
C HIS A 48 -11.19 1.45 -1.19
N PHE A 49 -10.16 0.68 -1.49
CA PHE A 49 -8.92 1.17 -2.08
C PHE A 49 -8.12 -0.01 -2.65
N PHE A 50 -7.45 0.20 -3.77
CA PHE A 50 -6.47 -0.75 -4.32
C PHE A 50 -5.06 -0.21 -4.17
N LEU A 51 -4.22 -0.94 -3.44
CA LEU A 51 -2.77 -0.72 -3.39
C LEU A 51 -2.08 -1.84 -4.16
N ILE A 52 -1.44 -1.51 -5.26
CA ILE A 52 -0.75 -2.46 -6.14
C ILE A 52 0.76 -2.23 -6.00
N ALA A 53 1.42 -3.13 -5.28
CA ALA A 53 2.82 -2.99 -4.87
C ALA A 53 3.53 -4.35 -4.88
N PRO A 54 4.56 -4.56 -5.67
CA PRO A 54 5.02 -3.66 -6.74
C PRO A 54 4.16 -3.74 -8.01
N ALA A 55 4.13 -2.65 -8.79
CA ALA A 55 3.57 -2.61 -10.14
C ALA A 55 4.69 -2.71 -11.18
N THR A 56 4.74 -3.82 -11.90
CA THR A 56 5.71 -4.04 -12.99
C THR A 56 5.29 -3.30 -14.26
N ALA A 57 6.22 -3.11 -15.20
CA ALA A 57 5.93 -2.53 -16.51
C ALA A 57 4.83 -3.30 -17.27
N ASP A 58 4.86 -4.64 -17.21
CA ASP A 58 3.83 -5.50 -17.79
C ASP A 58 2.45 -5.22 -17.19
N LEU A 59 2.36 -5.19 -15.86
CA LEU A 59 1.09 -4.91 -15.19
C LEU A 59 0.56 -3.50 -15.52
N ILE A 60 1.43 -2.49 -15.54
CA ILE A 60 1.08 -1.12 -15.94
C ILE A 60 0.53 -1.11 -17.38
N ALA A 61 1.18 -1.81 -18.32
CA ALA A 61 0.73 -1.92 -19.70
C ALA A 61 -0.64 -2.62 -19.81
N ARG A 62 -0.84 -3.72 -19.10
CA ARG A 62 -2.12 -4.45 -19.08
C ARG A 62 -3.26 -3.59 -18.53
N LEU A 63 -3.03 -2.87 -17.44
CA LEU A 63 -4.03 -1.97 -16.85
C LEU A 63 -4.32 -0.78 -17.77
N ALA A 64 -3.30 -0.20 -18.42
CA ALA A 64 -3.49 0.87 -19.39
C ALA A 64 -4.29 0.43 -20.63
N ALA A 65 -4.10 -0.83 -21.06
CA ALA A 65 -4.86 -1.43 -22.16
C ALA A 65 -6.28 -1.91 -21.74
N GLY A 66 -6.63 -1.85 -20.45
CA GLY A 66 -7.93 -2.35 -19.94
C GLY A 66 -8.08 -3.86 -20.03
N ARG A 67 -6.98 -4.62 -19.94
CA ARG A 67 -7.04 -6.09 -19.94
C ARG A 67 -7.57 -6.61 -18.62
N ALA A 68 -8.30 -7.73 -18.70
CA ALA A 68 -8.90 -8.45 -17.58
C ALA A 68 -8.61 -9.95 -17.72
N ASP A 69 -7.32 -10.30 -17.69
CA ASP A 69 -6.83 -11.66 -17.97
C ASP A 69 -6.39 -12.42 -16.70
N ASP A 70 -6.36 -11.75 -15.55
CA ASP A 70 -6.18 -12.38 -14.23
C ASP A 70 -7.14 -11.78 -13.19
N LEU A 71 -7.14 -12.32 -11.98
CA LEU A 71 -8.04 -11.85 -10.91
C LEU A 71 -7.81 -10.38 -10.58
N LEU A 72 -6.54 -9.93 -10.47
CA LEU A 72 -6.21 -8.55 -10.12
C LEU A 72 -6.75 -7.58 -11.18
N THR A 73 -6.49 -7.84 -12.46
CA THR A 73 -6.91 -6.95 -13.56
C THR A 73 -8.43 -6.91 -13.72
N ASN A 74 -9.12 -8.03 -13.48
CA ASN A 74 -10.60 -8.06 -13.40
C ASN A 74 -11.10 -7.18 -12.25
N LEU A 75 -10.55 -7.30 -11.05
CA LEU A 75 -10.94 -6.49 -9.89
C LEU A 75 -10.73 -5.00 -10.13
N VAL A 76 -9.58 -4.63 -10.67
CA VAL A 76 -9.25 -3.23 -10.98
C VAL A 76 -10.22 -2.63 -12.00
N LEU A 77 -10.58 -3.41 -13.03
CA LEU A 77 -11.50 -2.95 -14.07
C LEU A 77 -12.96 -2.87 -13.58
N ALA A 78 -13.35 -3.78 -12.68
CA ALA A 78 -14.71 -3.85 -12.12
C ALA A 78 -14.97 -2.87 -10.98
N SER A 79 -14.00 -2.06 -10.55
CA SER A 79 -14.12 -1.20 -9.38
C SER A 79 -13.84 0.26 -9.68
N ASP A 80 -14.63 1.15 -9.08
CA ASP A 80 -14.49 2.62 -9.18
C ASP A 80 -13.71 3.25 -8.02
N VAL A 81 -13.26 2.45 -7.03
CA VAL A 81 -12.53 2.98 -5.87
C VAL A 81 -11.13 3.48 -6.25
N PRO A 82 -10.51 4.35 -5.45
CA PRO A 82 -9.17 4.85 -5.70
C PRO A 82 -8.15 3.72 -5.84
N LYS A 83 -7.21 3.88 -6.76
CA LYS A 83 -6.20 2.89 -7.12
C LYS A 83 -4.82 3.53 -7.09
N MET A 84 -3.92 2.99 -6.27
CA MET A 84 -2.52 3.43 -6.19
C MET A 84 -1.58 2.34 -6.70
N LEU A 85 -0.73 2.72 -7.63
CA LEU A 85 0.34 1.87 -8.17
C LEU A 85 1.67 2.31 -7.59
N VAL A 86 2.47 1.34 -7.16
CA VAL A 86 3.84 1.53 -6.69
C VAL A 86 4.80 0.83 -7.67
N PRO A 87 5.32 1.55 -8.67
CA PRO A 87 6.17 0.96 -9.69
C PRO A 87 7.49 0.46 -9.13
N ALA A 88 7.97 -0.68 -9.69
CA ALA A 88 9.33 -1.18 -9.49
C ALA A 88 9.81 -1.88 -10.77
N MET A 89 10.87 -1.35 -11.37
CA MET A 89 11.44 -1.89 -12.60
C MET A 89 12.84 -1.30 -12.87
N HIS A 90 13.55 -1.88 -13.83
CA HIS A 90 14.82 -1.32 -14.27
C HIS A 90 14.65 0.11 -14.82
N PRO A 91 15.64 1.02 -14.65
CA PRO A 91 15.55 2.41 -15.12
C PRO A 91 15.21 2.54 -16.59
N SER A 92 15.81 1.72 -17.46
CA SER A 92 15.51 1.73 -18.90
C SER A 92 14.06 1.37 -19.20
N MET A 93 13.42 0.50 -18.39
CA MET A 93 12.00 0.16 -18.52
C MET A 93 11.10 1.30 -18.03
N TRP A 94 11.48 1.97 -16.95
CA TRP A 94 10.72 3.10 -16.42
C TRP A 94 10.74 4.29 -17.40
N LEU A 95 11.88 4.56 -18.01
CA LEU A 95 12.08 5.66 -18.96
C LEU A 95 11.66 5.31 -20.39
N ASP A 96 11.29 4.07 -20.66
CA ASP A 96 10.83 3.65 -21.98
C ASP A 96 9.56 4.41 -22.40
N PRO A 97 9.48 4.93 -23.63
CA PRO A 97 8.31 5.69 -24.11
C PRO A 97 6.98 4.95 -23.95
N ALA A 98 6.96 3.61 -24.07
CA ALA A 98 5.75 2.82 -23.87
C ALA A 98 5.31 2.86 -22.39
N THR A 99 6.24 2.71 -21.44
CA THR A 99 5.93 2.79 -20.00
C THR A 99 5.47 4.20 -19.63
N VAL A 100 6.17 5.23 -20.11
CA VAL A 100 5.80 6.64 -19.87
C VAL A 100 4.38 6.93 -20.39
N SER A 101 4.07 6.48 -21.61
CA SER A 101 2.72 6.62 -22.19
C SER A 101 1.65 5.88 -21.38
N ASN A 102 1.94 4.65 -20.96
CA ASN A 102 1.01 3.85 -20.16
C ASN A 102 0.73 4.50 -18.79
N VAL A 103 1.77 5.01 -18.13
CA VAL A 103 1.63 5.74 -16.85
C VAL A 103 0.79 7.00 -17.03
N ALA A 104 1.05 7.79 -18.09
CA ALA A 104 0.24 8.97 -18.41
C ALA A 104 -1.23 8.61 -18.65
N THR A 105 -1.50 7.53 -19.37
CA THR A 105 -2.85 7.00 -19.59
C THR A 105 -3.53 6.61 -18.30
N LEU A 106 -2.85 5.90 -17.40
CA LEU A 106 -3.43 5.52 -16.11
C LEU A 106 -3.71 6.73 -15.22
N ARG A 107 -2.79 7.69 -15.18
CA ARG A 107 -2.98 8.96 -14.44
C ARG A 107 -4.20 9.74 -14.96
N SER A 108 -4.39 9.82 -16.28
CA SER A 108 -5.55 10.48 -16.88
C SER A 108 -6.89 9.79 -16.55
N ARG A 109 -6.84 8.52 -16.17
CA ARG A 109 -8.00 7.73 -15.72
C ARG A 109 -8.17 7.70 -14.19
N GLY A 110 -7.44 8.56 -13.48
CA GLY A 110 -7.57 8.71 -12.03
C GLY A 110 -6.74 7.72 -11.19
N PHE A 111 -5.85 6.93 -11.81
CA PHE A 111 -4.91 6.14 -11.05
C PHE A 111 -3.84 7.03 -10.42
N ILE A 112 -3.51 6.74 -9.18
CA ILE A 112 -2.41 7.38 -8.47
C ILE A 112 -1.17 6.53 -8.72
N VAL A 113 -0.22 7.04 -9.49
CA VAL A 113 1.04 6.35 -9.75
C VAL A 113 2.14 7.03 -8.97
N MET A 114 2.66 6.33 -7.96
CA MET A 114 3.77 6.78 -7.14
C MET A 114 5.05 6.84 -8.00
N GLU A 115 5.87 7.87 -7.82
CA GLU A 115 7.17 7.90 -8.49
C GLU A 115 8.09 6.86 -7.82
N PRO A 116 8.80 6.03 -8.61
CA PRO A 116 9.80 5.15 -8.05
C PRO A 116 11.01 5.96 -7.56
N GLU A 117 11.71 5.41 -6.57
CA GLU A 117 12.92 6.06 -6.06
C GLU A 117 14.08 5.99 -7.07
N VAL A 118 14.99 6.96 -6.93
CA VAL A 118 16.28 6.96 -7.60
C VAL A 118 17.31 6.31 -6.69
N GLY A 119 17.93 5.24 -7.16
CA GLY A 119 18.91 4.53 -6.34
C GLY A 119 19.55 3.36 -7.06
N ARG A 120 20.37 2.62 -6.29
CA ARG A 120 20.96 1.37 -6.78
C ARG A 120 19.89 0.27 -6.79
N LEU A 121 19.81 -0.46 -7.90
CA LEU A 121 18.99 -1.66 -8.05
C LEU A 121 19.80 -2.92 -7.69
N THR A 122 19.24 -4.09 -7.97
CA THR A 122 19.86 -5.39 -7.65
C THR A 122 21.24 -5.57 -8.31
N GLY A 123 21.53 -4.86 -9.39
CA GLY A 123 22.84 -4.82 -10.05
C GLY A 123 23.67 -3.59 -9.67
N ASN A 124 24.57 -3.20 -10.57
CA ASN A 124 25.37 -1.98 -10.45
C ASN A 124 24.66 -0.74 -11.00
N ASP A 125 23.47 -0.90 -11.56
CA ASP A 125 22.72 0.16 -12.19
C ASP A 125 22.13 1.12 -11.16
N ILE A 126 22.28 2.41 -11.40
CA ILE A 126 21.73 3.47 -10.59
C ILE A 126 20.79 4.29 -11.48
N GLY A 127 19.56 4.51 -11.00
CA GLY A 127 18.59 5.30 -11.73
C GLY A 127 17.21 5.26 -11.11
N PRO A 128 16.22 5.91 -11.75
CA PRO A 128 14.81 5.82 -11.32
C PRO A 128 14.26 4.41 -11.63
N GLY A 129 13.46 3.87 -10.74
CA GLY A 129 12.84 2.55 -10.92
C GLY A 129 12.90 1.67 -9.67
N ARG A 130 13.63 2.10 -8.65
CA ARG A 130 13.69 1.40 -7.36
C ARG A 130 12.34 1.47 -6.66
N PHE A 131 11.94 0.35 -6.05
CA PHE A 131 10.76 0.30 -5.19
C PHE A 131 10.94 1.26 -4.00
N PRO A 132 9.98 2.16 -3.74
CA PRO A 132 10.06 3.09 -2.62
C PRO A 132 10.11 2.38 -1.26
N GLU A 133 10.69 3.04 -0.28
CA GLU A 133 10.70 2.51 1.08
C GLU A 133 9.28 2.40 1.63
N VAL A 134 9.01 1.32 2.38
CA VAL A 134 7.66 1.01 2.90
C VAL A 134 7.02 2.18 3.67
N PRO A 135 7.75 2.92 4.53
CA PRO A 135 7.18 4.08 5.22
C PRO A 135 6.62 5.15 4.28
N ALA A 136 7.31 5.43 3.16
CA ALA A 136 6.85 6.41 2.17
C ALA A 136 5.57 5.95 1.44
N ILE A 137 5.43 4.65 1.20
CA ILE A 137 4.22 4.06 0.60
C ILE A 137 3.04 4.20 1.58
N ILE A 138 3.26 3.91 2.87
CA ILE A 138 2.24 4.01 3.91
C ILE A 138 1.82 5.47 4.09
N GLU A 139 2.76 6.39 4.21
CA GLU A 139 2.47 7.83 4.31
C GLU A 139 1.60 8.32 3.13
N LYS A 140 1.96 7.91 1.91
CA LYS A 140 1.17 8.25 0.72
C LYS A 140 -0.22 7.65 0.76
N PHE A 141 -0.35 6.38 1.18
CA PHE A 141 -1.63 5.70 1.34
C PHE A 141 -2.50 6.40 2.39
N ASP A 142 -1.95 6.73 3.56
CA ASP A 142 -2.66 7.43 4.64
C ASP A 142 -3.13 8.81 4.21
N ALA A 143 -2.31 9.55 3.44
CA ALA A 143 -2.70 10.84 2.88
C ALA A 143 -3.86 10.74 1.88
N LEU A 144 -3.98 9.61 1.15
CA LEU A 144 -5.03 9.39 0.14
C LEU A 144 -6.33 8.85 0.73
N THR A 145 -6.23 8.02 1.77
CA THR A 145 -7.41 7.42 2.41
C THR A 145 -8.04 8.34 3.45
N GLY A 146 -7.41 9.46 3.73
CA GLY A 146 -7.71 10.35 4.81
C GLY A 146 -7.26 9.75 6.14
N ASN A 147 -6.46 10.47 6.91
CA ASN A 147 -6.36 10.17 8.33
C ASN A 147 -7.79 10.07 8.86
N ILE A 148 -8.16 8.92 9.39
CA ILE A 148 -9.38 8.80 10.16
C ILE A 148 -9.19 9.81 11.29
N GLN A 149 -9.77 11.01 11.10
CA GLN A 149 -9.71 12.07 12.10
C GLN A 149 -10.74 11.72 13.20
N ASP A 150 -10.52 10.59 13.87
CA ASP A 150 -11.39 10.07 14.92
C ASP A 150 -11.63 11.10 16.03
N LEU A 151 -10.69 12.03 16.17
CA LEU A 151 -10.71 13.10 17.14
C LEU A 151 -11.16 14.45 16.57
N LYS A 152 -11.58 14.51 15.30
CA LYS A 152 -12.04 15.76 14.70
C LYS A 152 -13.24 16.34 15.47
N GLY A 153 -13.09 17.57 15.94
CA GLY A 153 -14.11 18.25 16.76
C GLY A 153 -14.16 17.80 18.23
N LYS A 154 -13.29 16.87 18.65
CA LYS A 154 -13.10 16.52 20.06
C LYS A 154 -12.00 17.40 20.66
N ARG A 155 -12.20 17.82 21.91
CA ARG A 155 -11.13 18.38 22.73
C ARG A 155 -10.44 17.25 23.47
N VAL A 156 -9.14 17.06 23.19
CA VAL A 156 -8.34 16.00 23.80
C VAL A 156 -7.32 16.66 24.71
N LEU A 157 -7.30 16.25 25.97
CA LEU A 157 -6.25 16.62 26.92
C LEU A 157 -5.26 15.46 27.03
N VAL A 158 -4.03 15.70 26.61
CA VAL A 158 -2.95 14.73 26.73
C VAL A 158 -2.02 15.15 27.85
N THR A 159 -1.86 14.32 28.88
CA THR A 159 -0.84 14.51 29.91
C THR A 159 0.40 13.71 29.50
N ALA A 160 1.54 14.39 29.42
CA ALA A 160 2.79 13.79 29.02
C ALA A 160 3.90 14.14 30.02
N GLY A 161 4.76 13.15 30.32
CA GLY A 161 5.90 13.33 31.20
C GLY A 161 5.98 12.28 32.30
N GLY A 162 6.92 12.48 33.21
CA GLY A 162 7.10 11.61 34.37
C GLY A 162 6.14 11.97 35.51
N THR A 163 5.63 10.99 36.20
CA THR A 163 4.95 11.18 37.49
C THR A 163 5.96 11.36 38.61
N ARG A 164 5.60 12.17 39.60
CA ARG A 164 6.40 12.36 40.82
C ARG A 164 5.51 12.09 42.03
N GLU A 165 5.94 11.18 42.89
CA GLU A 165 5.32 10.93 44.20
C GLU A 165 6.21 11.48 45.29
N ALA A 166 5.72 12.42 46.07
CA ALA A 166 6.46 13.01 47.16
C ALA A 166 6.69 12.01 48.29
N ILE A 167 7.93 11.83 48.71
CA ILE A 167 8.30 11.08 49.92
C ILE A 167 8.27 12.02 51.12
N ASP A 168 8.82 13.21 50.95
CA ASP A 168 8.89 14.31 51.94
C ASP A 168 8.97 15.67 51.18
N PRO A 169 9.05 16.81 51.86
CA PRO A 169 9.08 18.09 51.23
C PRO A 169 10.28 18.33 50.24
N VAL A 170 11.29 17.46 50.31
CA VAL A 170 12.52 17.60 49.50
C VAL A 170 12.68 16.46 48.47
N ARG A 171 12.21 15.25 48.79
CA ARG A 171 12.48 14.06 47.98
C ARG A 171 11.20 13.52 47.35
N PHE A 172 11.32 12.92 46.16
CA PHE A 172 10.24 12.29 45.45
C PHE A 172 10.73 11.03 44.73
N ILE A 173 9.84 10.08 44.50
CA ILE A 173 10.01 8.97 43.57
C ILE A 173 9.39 9.37 42.23
N GLY A 174 10.10 9.15 41.13
CA GLY A 174 9.59 9.42 39.79
C GLY A 174 10.22 8.50 38.75
N ASN A 175 9.56 8.37 37.61
CA ASN A 175 10.09 7.63 36.45
C ASN A 175 10.74 8.59 35.46
N LYS A 176 11.75 8.09 34.74
CA LYS A 176 12.32 8.82 33.57
C LYS A 176 11.34 8.69 32.39
N SER A 177 10.68 9.76 32.03
CA SER A 177 9.87 9.84 30.83
C SER A 177 10.39 10.94 29.90
N SER A 178 10.54 10.60 28.62
CA SER A 178 10.94 11.56 27.58
C SER A 178 9.77 12.39 27.06
N GLY A 179 8.53 12.09 27.43
CA GLY A 179 7.33 12.72 26.89
C GLY A 179 7.01 12.33 25.44
N LYS A 180 7.84 11.54 24.77
CA LYS A 180 7.69 11.19 23.34
C LYS A 180 6.33 10.55 23.03
N GLN A 181 5.81 9.72 23.92
CA GLN A 181 4.52 9.07 23.75
C GLN A 181 3.36 10.07 23.74
N GLY A 182 3.36 11.03 24.67
CA GLY A 182 2.31 12.05 24.72
C GLY A 182 2.39 13.11 23.63
N ILE A 183 3.58 13.27 23.00
CA ILE A 183 3.76 14.15 21.82
C ILE A 183 3.28 13.43 20.54
N ALA A 184 3.32 12.11 20.53
CA ALA A 184 2.92 11.28 19.37
C ALA A 184 1.41 11.00 19.29
N ILE A 185 0.65 11.31 20.33
CA ILE A 185 -0.82 11.23 20.39
C ILE A 185 -1.43 12.55 19.92
#